data_9c38e74f9e477195456dd49e8b31609c
#
_entry.id   9c38e74f9e477195456dd49e8b31609c
#
_cell.length_a   1.000
_cell.length_b   1.000
_cell.length_c   1.000
_cell.angle_alpha   90.00
_cell.angle_beta   90.00
_cell.angle_gamma   90.00
#
_symmetry.space_group_name_H-M   'P 1'
#
loop_
_entity.id
_entity.type
_entity.pdbx_description
1 polymer ?
#
loop_
_entity_poly.entity_id
_entity_poly.type
_entity_poly.pdbx_seq_one_letter_code
_entity_poly.pdbx_strand_id
1 'polypeptide(L)'
;MLFRSPYLHREFKALARTWAPSSPERHSFDQDVERIVSYATDKIDPAANGVAIFACWGAEEFFEAIQLTTPVSDNRVYAYNQPHLYHLARLDEQYPRYAAVLADTNTARIFVFGLGQVIDAEEVKGKKVHRVKVGGWSQSRYQRRVGNAHQEHAKEVIERLAQIVREDKVSHIILAGDQVVIPLLREQLPQEMVPMVEVMKLDLHASEQDVLTATLAKLQEQEARTAAEKVDRLMQQYRARGLAVVGPQETLEALANGQVEELLISGALEETHPQPEEVQAILAPEIPDSEGGTKSEEPRQASVPDLLVTKAKQTSATVTFIEDGSLLESIGGVAAFLRWRE
;
A
#
# COMPACT_ATOMS: atom_id res chain seq x y z
N MET A 1 -23.72 -10.64 2.24
CA MET A 1 -24.13 -12.02 1.81
C MET A 1 -22.99 -12.83 1.19
N LEU A 2 -21.74 -12.39 1.28
CA LEU A 2 -20.56 -13.02 0.63
C LEU A 2 -20.05 -14.28 1.36
N PHE A 3 -20.35 -14.50 2.63
CA PHE A 3 -19.72 -15.54 3.46
C PHE A 3 -20.50 -16.87 3.61
N ARG A 4 -21.64 -17.02 2.96
CA ARG A 4 -22.21 -18.36 2.69
C ARG A 4 -21.60 -18.99 1.41
N SER A 5 -20.38 -18.59 1.06
CA SER A 5 -19.72 -19.10 -0.13
C SER A 5 -19.38 -20.57 0.06
N PRO A 6 -19.93 -21.46 -0.79
CA PRO A 6 -19.52 -22.87 -0.82
C PRO A 6 -18.01 -23.06 -0.99
N TYR A 7 -17.34 -22.05 -1.55
CA TYR A 7 -15.90 -21.98 -1.70
C TYR A 7 -15.15 -22.06 -0.38
N LEU A 8 -15.42 -21.12 0.56
CA LEU A 8 -14.70 -21.11 1.85
C LEU A 8 -14.87 -22.39 2.64
N HIS A 9 -16.09 -22.93 2.70
CA HIS A 9 -16.33 -24.22 3.36
C HIS A 9 -15.57 -25.38 2.70
N ARG A 10 -15.45 -25.37 1.38
CA ARG A 10 -14.68 -26.37 0.63
C ARG A 10 -13.20 -26.24 0.94
N GLU A 11 -12.65 -25.02 0.92
CA GLU A 11 -11.23 -24.77 1.19
C GLU A 11 -10.87 -25.11 2.64
N PHE A 12 -11.65 -24.67 3.63
CA PHE A 12 -11.44 -25.06 5.04
C PHE A 12 -11.49 -26.59 5.21
N LYS A 13 -12.43 -27.27 4.56
CA LYS A 13 -12.52 -28.73 4.63
C LYS A 13 -11.33 -29.41 3.94
N ALA A 14 -10.82 -28.85 2.86
CA ALA A 14 -9.64 -29.36 2.17
C ALA A 14 -8.37 -29.19 3.05
N LEU A 15 -8.17 -28.00 3.60
CA LEU A 15 -7.07 -27.71 4.49
C LEU A 15 -7.13 -28.57 5.77
N ALA A 16 -8.29 -28.71 6.37
CA ALA A 16 -8.48 -29.52 7.57
C ALA A 16 -8.02 -30.98 7.41
N ARG A 17 -8.03 -31.54 6.20
CA ARG A 17 -7.59 -32.92 5.91
C ARG A 17 -6.06 -33.08 5.90
N THR A 18 -5.30 -31.98 5.91
CA THR A 18 -3.82 -32.03 5.91
C THR A 18 -3.26 -32.33 7.27
N TRP A 19 -4.05 -32.27 8.33
CA TRP A 19 -3.64 -32.62 9.69
C TRP A 19 -4.39 -33.85 10.20
N ALA A 20 -3.71 -34.60 11.07
CA ALA A 20 -4.35 -35.72 11.76
C ALA A 20 -5.53 -35.22 12.62
N PRO A 21 -6.69 -35.91 12.64
CA PRO A 21 -7.89 -35.41 13.34
C PRO A 21 -7.71 -35.12 14.83
N SER A 22 -6.72 -35.72 15.48
CA SER A 22 -6.43 -35.55 16.91
C SER A 22 -5.18 -34.71 17.19
N SER A 23 -4.59 -34.09 16.17
CA SER A 23 -3.40 -33.27 16.35
C SER A 23 -3.72 -31.91 16.97
N PRO A 24 -2.80 -31.32 17.75
CA PRO A 24 -2.95 -29.95 18.28
C PRO A 24 -3.15 -28.90 17.18
N GLU A 25 -2.48 -29.07 16.05
CA GLU A 25 -2.59 -28.17 14.88
C GLU A 25 -3.98 -28.23 14.28
N ARG A 26 -4.58 -29.42 14.19
CA ARG A 26 -5.95 -29.58 13.71
C ARG A 26 -6.94 -28.92 14.67
N HIS A 27 -6.78 -29.08 15.98
CA HIS A 27 -7.62 -28.42 16.97
C HIS A 27 -7.53 -26.91 16.87
N SER A 28 -6.30 -26.35 16.77
CA SER A 28 -6.06 -24.92 16.56
C SER A 28 -6.78 -24.42 15.30
N PHE A 29 -6.60 -25.11 14.18
CA PHE A 29 -7.24 -24.76 12.92
C PHE A 29 -8.77 -24.78 12.99
N ASP A 30 -9.37 -25.79 13.64
CA ASP A 30 -10.82 -25.88 13.79
C ASP A 30 -11.37 -24.69 14.62
N GLN A 31 -10.68 -24.25 15.67
CA GLN A 31 -11.01 -23.07 16.47
C GLN A 31 -10.87 -21.78 15.63
N ASP A 32 -9.83 -21.67 14.82
CA ASP A 32 -9.64 -20.53 13.91
C ASP A 32 -10.78 -20.43 12.89
N VAL A 33 -11.16 -21.55 12.27
CA VAL A 33 -12.28 -21.61 11.32
C VAL A 33 -13.59 -21.17 11.98
N GLU A 34 -13.88 -21.62 13.19
CA GLU A 34 -15.11 -21.22 13.92
C GLU A 34 -15.13 -19.70 14.16
N ARG A 35 -14.02 -19.12 14.61
CA ARG A 35 -13.89 -17.68 14.85
C ARG A 35 -14.00 -16.86 13.55
N ILE A 36 -13.33 -17.32 12.47
CA ILE A 36 -13.42 -16.67 11.16
C ILE A 36 -14.84 -16.65 10.63
N VAL A 37 -15.55 -17.80 10.70
CA VAL A 37 -16.93 -17.91 10.23
C VAL A 37 -17.88 -17.04 11.07
N SER A 38 -17.72 -17.03 12.39
CA SER A 38 -18.52 -16.17 13.28
C SER A 38 -18.29 -14.69 12.96
N TYR A 39 -17.04 -14.25 12.85
CA TYR A 39 -16.71 -12.87 12.49
C TYR A 39 -17.30 -12.49 11.12
N ALA A 40 -17.12 -13.35 10.13
CA ALA A 40 -17.60 -13.13 8.78
C ALA A 40 -19.15 -13.05 8.68
N THR A 41 -19.87 -13.70 9.61
CA THR A 41 -21.33 -13.68 9.63
C THR A 41 -21.88 -12.44 10.33
N ASP A 42 -21.23 -12.01 11.42
CA ASP A 42 -21.85 -11.09 12.39
C ASP A 42 -21.17 -9.71 12.45
N LYS A 43 -19.90 -9.58 12.00
CA LYS A 43 -19.07 -8.40 12.27
C LYS A 43 -18.57 -7.65 11.05
N ILE A 44 -18.82 -8.15 9.83
CA ILE A 44 -18.40 -7.44 8.62
C ILE A 44 -19.37 -6.29 8.34
N ASP A 45 -18.81 -5.09 8.15
CA ASP A 45 -19.57 -3.93 7.72
C ASP A 45 -20.12 -4.18 6.30
N PRO A 46 -21.42 -3.96 6.05
CA PRO A 46 -22.00 -4.04 4.72
C PRO A 46 -21.34 -3.13 3.68
N ALA A 47 -20.67 -2.08 4.10
CA ALA A 47 -19.91 -1.16 3.24
C ALA A 47 -18.50 -1.68 2.87
N ALA A 48 -17.99 -2.71 3.56
CA ALA A 48 -16.70 -3.28 3.23
C ALA A 48 -16.75 -4.08 1.93
N ASN A 49 -15.78 -3.83 1.04
CA ASN A 49 -15.64 -4.53 -0.25
C ASN A 49 -14.72 -5.76 -0.17
N GLY A 50 -14.01 -5.91 0.94
CA GLY A 50 -13.15 -7.04 1.21
C GLY A 50 -12.82 -7.15 2.70
N VAL A 51 -12.23 -8.29 3.09
CA VAL A 51 -11.71 -8.48 4.44
C VAL A 51 -10.47 -9.37 4.40
N ALA A 52 -9.43 -8.98 5.12
CA ALA A 52 -8.29 -9.83 5.42
C ALA A 52 -8.39 -10.27 6.89
N ILE A 53 -8.33 -11.58 7.14
CA ILE A 53 -8.43 -12.16 8.49
C ILE A 53 -7.20 -13.01 8.73
N PHE A 54 -6.54 -12.77 9.86
CA PHE A 54 -5.41 -13.54 10.37
C PHE A 54 -5.82 -14.16 11.70
N ALA A 55 -5.71 -15.47 11.82
CA ALA A 55 -6.09 -16.20 13.01
C ALA A 55 -5.06 -17.28 13.35
N CYS A 56 -4.74 -17.43 14.60
CA CYS A 56 -3.90 -18.50 15.13
C CYS A 56 -4.26 -18.78 16.59
N TRP A 57 -5.12 -19.75 16.82
CA TRP A 57 -5.55 -20.14 18.16
C TRP A 57 -4.36 -20.60 19.02
N GLY A 58 -3.42 -21.33 18.41
CA GLY A 58 -2.22 -21.83 19.07
C GLY A 58 -1.23 -20.73 19.50
N ALA A 59 -1.36 -19.50 19.00
CA ALA A 59 -0.55 -18.34 19.36
C ALA A 59 -1.38 -17.37 20.22
N GLU A 60 -1.65 -17.73 21.48
CA GLU A 60 -2.39 -16.90 22.45
C GLU A 60 -3.76 -16.43 21.93
N GLU A 61 -4.43 -17.27 21.15
CA GLU A 61 -5.72 -16.98 20.53
C GLU A 61 -5.68 -15.75 19.61
N PHE A 62 -4.56 -15.51 18.93
CA PHE A 62 -4.39 -14.39 18.02
C PHE A 62 -5.52 -14.33 16.98
N PHE A 63 -6.08 -13.14 16.79
CA PHE A 63 -7.12 -12.89 15.80
C PHE A 63 -7.12 -11.42 15.39
N GLU A 64 -6.82 -11.15 14.12
CA GLU A 64 -6.83 -9.81 13.54
C GLU A 64 -7.68 -9.82 12.27
N ALA A 65 -8.56 -8.83 12.15
CA ALA A 65 -9.43 -8.69 10.98
C ALA A 65 -9.44 -7.26 10.48
N ILE A 66 -9.03 -7.08 9.23
CA ILE A 66 -8.93 -5.79 8.55
C ILE A 66 -10.01 -5.73 7.48
N GLN A 67 -10.99 -4.85 7.67
CA GLN A 67 -12.03 -4.62 6.66
C GLN A 67 -11.50 -3.64 5.62
N LEU A 68 -11.61 -4.02 4.35
CA LEU A 68 -11.08 -3.29 3.22
C LEU A 68 -12.24 -2.67 2.43
N THR A 69 -12.07 -1.44 2.04
CA THR A 69 -12.99 -0.75 1.13
C THR A 69 -12.64 -0.97 -0.33
N THR A 70 -11.38 -1.35 -0.59
CA THR A 70 -10.94 -1.79 -1.91
C THR A 70 -11.48 -3.19 -2.19
N PRO A 71 -12.03 -3.44 -3.39
CA PRO A 71 -12.47 -4.77 -3.78
C PRO A 71 -11.28 -5.72 -3.86
N VAL A 72 -11.43 -6.90 -3.25
CA VAL A 72 -10.50 -8.00 -3.40
C VAL A 72 -10.95 -8.85 -4.58
N SER A 73 -10.07 -9.09 -5.54
CA SER A 73 -10.41 -9.80 -6.78
C SER A 73 -10.84 -11.25 -6.54
N ASP A 74 -10.19 -11.93 -5.60
CA ASP A 74 -10.36 -13.35 -5.34
C ASP A 74 -10.48 -13.68 -3.86
N ASN A 75 -11.29 -14.69 -3.56
CA ASN A 75 -11.32 -15.27 -2.22
C ASN A 75 -10.20 -16.29 -2.10
N ARG A 76 -9.33 -16.13 -1.10
CA ARG A 76 -8.19 -17.02 -0.87
C ARG A 76 -8.14 -17.44 0.60
N VAL A 77 -7.68 -18.64 0.86
CA VAL A 77 -7.49 -19.21 2.19
C VAL A 77 -6.12 -19.85 2.25
N TYR A 78 -5.33 -19.44 3.21
CA TYR A 78 -3.98 -19.93 3.43
C TYR A 78 -3.86 -20.50 4.84
N ALA A 79 -3.10 -21.55 5.00
CA ALA A 79 -2.77 -22.15 6.28
C ALA A 79 -1.28 -22.44 6.32
N TYR A 80 -0.51 -21.50 6.87
CA TYR A 80 0.94 -21.50 6.95
C TYR A 80 1.41 -21.29 8.38
N ASN A 81 2.70 -21.46 8.61
CA ASN A 81 3.37 -21.19 9.89
C ASN A 81 3.58 -19.68 10.14
N GLN A 82 3.23 -18.82 9.21
CA GLN A 82 3.30 -17.35 9.31
C GLN A 82 2.15 -16.69 8.54
N PRO A 83 1.82 -15.41 8.85
CA PRO A 83 0.77 -14.69 8.14
C PRO A 83 1.08 -14.51 6.65
N HIS A 84 0.07 -14.64 5.80
CA HIS A 84 0.16 -14.34 4.37
C HIS A 84 -0.02 -12.84 4.14
N LEU A 85 1.06 -12.10 4.00
CA LEU A 85 1.06 -10.63 3.92
C LEU A 85 1.17 -10.06 2.51
N TYR A 86 1.52 -10.88 1.52
CA TYR A 86 1.81 -10.43 0.15
C TYR A 86 0.67 -9.60 -0.44
N HIS A 87 -0.56 -10.12 -0.43
CA HIS A 87 -1.70 -9.41 -1.02
C HIS A 87 -2.06 -8.12 -0.26
N LEU A 88 -1.94 -8.12 1.07
CA LEU A 88 -2.21 -6.93 1.87
C LEU A 88 -1.15 -5.85 1.62
N ALA A 89 0.12 -6.24 1.55
CA ALA A 89 1.21 -5.32 1.23
C ALA A 89 1.08 -4.72 -0.17
N ARG A 90 0.64 -5.54 -1.15
CA ARG A 90 0.37 -5.07 -2.51
C ARG A 90 -0.79 -4.08 -2.55
N LEU A 91 -1.89 -4.35 -1.83
CA LEU A 91 -3.02 -3.42 -1.75
C LEU A 91 -2.63 -2.08 -1.09
N ASP A 92 -1.81 -2.11 -0.03
CA ASP A 92 -1.32 -0.91 0.65
C ASP A 92 -0.49 -0.02 -0.30
N GLU A 93 0.30 -0.62 -1.19
CA GLU A 93 1.07 0.12 -2.19
C GLU A 93 0.22 0.60 -3.37
N GLN A 94 -0.69 -0.25 -3.90
CA GLN A 94 -1.59 0.12 -5.00
C GLN A 94 -2.55 1.26 -4.65
N TYR A 95 -2.89 1.40 -3.37
CA TYR A 95 -3.83 2.40 -2.86
C TYR A 95 -3.19 3.21 -1.73
N PRO A 96 -2.12 3.98 -2.05
CA PRO A 96 -1.39 4.73 -1.03
C PRO A 96 -2.28 5.77 -0.35
N ARG A 97 -1.86 6.20 0.83
CA ARG A 97 -2.46 7.38 1.45
C ARG A 97 -1.97 8.64 0.78
N TYR A 98 -2.88 9.43 0.23
CA TYR A 98 -2.55 10.69 -0.41
C TYR A 98 -3.60 11.77 -0.12
N ALA A 99 -3.19 13.02 -0.27
CA ALA A 99 -4.09 14.17 -0.17
C ALA A 99 -4.31 14.79 -1.55
N ALA A 100 -5.55 15.22 -1.82
CA ALA A 100 -5.87 16.05 -2.98
C ALA A 100 -6.43 17.38 -2.51
N VAL A 101 -5.83 18.48 -2.96
CA VAL A 101 -6.25 19.85 -2.67
C VAL A 101 -6.83 20.46 -3.92
N LEU A 102 -8.13 20.78 -3.90
CA LEU A 102 -8.82 21.52 -4.95
C LEU A 102 -9.05 22.93 -4.45
N ALA A 103 -8.32 23.89 -5.00
CA ALA A 103 -8.35 25.26 -4.50
C ALA A 103 -8.63 26.31 -5.58
N ASP A 104 -9.40 27.32 -5.22
CA ASP A 104 -9.44 28.60 -5.89
C ASP A 104 -8.90 29.72 -4.97
N THR A 105 -9.00 30.98 -5.36
CA THR A 105 -8.47 32.10 -4.59
C THR A 105 -9.23 32.39 -3.27
N ASN A 106 -10.35 31.71 -3.00
CA ASN A 106 -11.23 31.98 -1.87
C ASN A 106 -11.59 30.75 -1.05
N THR A 107 -11.55 29.57 -1.67
CA THR A 107 -11.93 28.30 -1.05
C THR A 107 -10.98 27.20 -1.45
N ALA A 108 -10.79 26.25 -0.56
CA ALA A 108 -10.09 25.01 -0.87
C ALA A 108 -10.83 23.83 -0.24
N ARG A 109 -10.85 22.71 -0.95
CA ARG A 109 -11.31 21.42 -0.46
C ARG A 109 -10.09 20.52 -0.37
N ILE A 110 -9.87 19.92 0.78
CA ILE A 110 -8.78 18.97 1.01
C ILE A 110 -9.42 17.60 1.24
N PHE A 111 -9.03 16.64 0.44
CA PHE A 111 -9.44 15.24 0.57
C PHE A 111 -8.25 14.41 0.98
N VAL A 112 -8.48 13.48 1.90
CA VAL A 112 -7.54 12.42 2.24
C VAL A 112 -8.08 11.12 1.71
N PHE A 113 -7.29 10.44 0.91
CA PHE A 113 -7.61 9.14 0.33
C PHE A 113 -6.68 8.07 0.88
N GLY A 114 -7.18 6.85 0.96
CA GLY A 114 -6.39 5.67 1.29
C GLY A 114 -7.21 4.41 1.10
N LEU A 115 -6.55 3.33 0.69
CA LEU A 115 -7.20 2.07 0.33
C LEU A 115 -8.39 2.26 -0.64
N GLY A 116 -8.24 3.17 -1.62
CA GLY A 116 -9.24 3.40 -2.65
C GLY A 116 -10.52 4.11 -2.21
N GLN A 117 -10.51 4.82 -1.09
CA GLN A 117 -11.66 5.57 -0.58
C GLN A 117 -11.29 6.94 -0.04
N VAL A 118 -12.31 7.77 0.19
CA VAL A 118 -12.20 9.02 0.96
C VAL A 118 -12.13 8.66 2.44
N ILE A 119 -11.03 9.03 3.10
CA ILE A 119 -10.87 8.87 4.56
C ILE A 119 -11.40 10.11 5.26
N ASP A 120 -11.07 11.29 4.74
CA ASP A 120 -11.48 12.57 5.30
C ASP A 120 -11.66 13.62 4.19
N ALA A 121 -12.51 14.61 4.45
CA ALA A 121 -12.76 15.71 3.53
C ALA A 121 -13.02 17.01 4.31
N GLU A 122 -12.19 18.01 4.06
CA GLU A 122 -12.29 19.30 4.73
C GLU A 122 -12.43 20.47 3.74
N GLU A 123 -13.11 21.54 4.18
CA GLU A 123 -13.22 22.78 3.43
C GLU A 123 -12.54 23.93 4.18
N VAL A 124 -11.58 24.59 3.53
CA VAL A 124 -10.90 25.79 4.04
C VAL A 124 -11.44 27.00 3.31
N LYS A 125 -12.02 27.95 4.04
CA LYS A 125 -12.62 29.18 3.49
C LYS A 125 -11.76 30.38 3.79
N GLY A 126 -11.28 31.05 2.74
CA GLY A 126 -10.58 32.31 2.86
C GLY A 126 -11.51 33.51 3.19
N LYS A 127 -10.91 34.61 3.58
CA LYS A 127 -11.63 35.85 3.86
C LYS A 127 -12.22 36.43 2.58
N LYS A 128 -13.54 36.55 2.49
CA LYS A 128 -14.23 37.18 1.34
C LYS A 128 -13.81 38.64 1.18
N VAL A 129 -13.15 38.98 0.08
CA VAL A 129 -12.85 40.36 -0.29
C VAL A 129 -13.99 40.90 -1.14
N HIS A 130 -14.79 41.85 -0.59
CA HIS A 130 -15.87 42.46 -1.33
C HIS A 130 -15.33 43.31 -2.50
N ARG A 131 -15.86 43.07 -3.70
CA ARG A 131 -15.57 43.92 -4.86
C ARG A 131 -16.12 45.34 -4.63
N VAL A 132 -15.21 46.29 -4.54
CA VAL A 132 -15.60 47.71 -4.51
C VAL A 132 -15.30 48.31 -5.89
N LYS A 133 -16.31 48.84 -6.56
CA LYS A 133 -16.12 49.63 -7.79
C LYS A 133 -15.52 50.97 -7.42
N VAL A 134 -14.20 51.09 -7.43
CA VAL A 134 -13.49 52.35 -7.16
C VAL A 134 -12.42 52.51 -8.22
N GLY A 135 -12.33 53.68 -8.85
CA GLY A 135 -11.29 54.04 -9.83
C GLY A 135 -10.15 54.85 -9.20
N GLY A 136 -9.00 54.87 -9.88
CA GLY A 136 -7.87 55.69 -9.51
C GLY A 136 -6.95 55.10 -8.43
N TRP A 137 -6.37 55.94 -7.57
CA TRP A 137 -5.40 55.59 -6.50
C TRP A 137 -5.87 54.50 -5.52
N SER A 138 -7.15 54.33 -5.37
CA SER A 138 -7.74 53.25 -4.57
C SER A 138 -7.66 51.86 -5.23
N GLN A 139 -7.47 51.78 -6.55
CA GLN A 139 -7.39 50.52 -7.28
C GLN A 139 -6.08 49.75 -6.93
N SER A 140 -4.95 50.43 -6.80
CA SER A 140 -3.69 49.81 -6.41
C SER A 140 -3.72 49.28 -4.96
N ARG A 141 -4.40 50.02 -4.04
CA ARG A 141 -4.60 49.54 -2.67
C ARG A 141 -5.54 48.34 -2.62
N TYR A 142 -6.57 48.34 -3.45
CA TYR A 142 -7.49 47.23 -3.57
C TYR A 142 -6.79 45.96 -4.11
N GLN A 143 -5.99 46.10 -5.19
CA GLN A 143 -5.25 44.99 -5.77
C GLN A 143 -4.26 44.38 -4.76
N ARG A 144 -3.51 45.21 -3.99
CA ARG A 144 -2.64 44.72 -2.92
C ARG A 144 -3.43 43.97 -1.82
N ARG A 145 -4.61 44.49 -1.43
CA ARG A 145 -5.45 43.84 -0.43
C ARG A 145 -5.98 42.49 -0.91
N VAL A 146 -6.38 42.40 -2.18
CA VAL A 146 -6.80 41.14 -2.81
C VAL A 146 -5.62 40.17 -2.87
N GLY A 147 -4.45 40.61 -3.32
CA GLY A 147 -3.26 39.76 -3.37
C GLY A 147 -2.86 39.22 -2.01
N ASN A 148 -2.85 40.10 -0.98
CA ASN A 148 -2.57 39.67 0.39
C ASN A 148 -3.59 38.64 0.92
N ALA A 149 -4.89 38.82 0.57
CA ALA A 149 -5.93 37.87 0.99
C ALA A 149 -5.75 36.49 0.33
N HIS A 150 -5.35 36.45 -0.95
CA HIS A 150 -5.04 35.19 -1.63
C HIS A 150 -3.80 34.51 -1.06
N GLN A 151 -2.76 35.27 -0.70
CA GLN A 151 -1.56 34.73 -0.02
C GLN A 151 -1.90 34.17 1.36
N GLU A 152 -2.71 34.91 2.14
CA GLU A 152 -3.16 34.47 3.47
C GLU A 152 -3.98 33.18 3.36
N HIS A 153 -4.90 33.12 2.38
CA HIS A 153 -5.68 31.89 2.13
C HIS A 153 -4.78 30.71 1.72
N ALA A 154 -3.85 30.90 0.78
CA ALA A 154 -2.90 29.87 0.39
C ALA A 154 -2.08 29.35 1.57
N LYS A 155 -1.65 30.24 2.47
CA LYS A 155 -0.96 29.89 3.69
C LYS A 155 -1.82 29.05 4.62
N GLU A 156 -3.07 29.45 4.88
CA GLU A 156 -4.02 28.69 5.71
C GLU A 156 -4.26 27.26 5.13
N VAL A 157 -4.40 27.14 3.81
CA VAL A 157 -4.57 25.85 3.13
C VAL A 157 -3.33 24.97 3.33
N ILE A 158 -2.12 25.50 3.14
CA ILE A 158 -0.90 24.73 3.29
C ILE A 158 -0.62 24.35 4.75
N GLU A 159 -0.91 25.24 5.72
CA GLU A 159 -0.78 24.94 7.15
C GLU A 159 -1.71 23.76 7.52
N ARG A 160 -2.96 23.77 7.03
CA ARG A 160 -3.89 22.65 7.26
C ARG A 160 -3.44 21.36 6.58
N LEU A 161 -3.01 21.45 5.32
CA LEU A 161 -2.46 20.32 4.59
C LEU A 161 -1.24 19.70 5.30
N ALA A 162 -0.32 20.55 5.81
CA ALA A 162 0.86 20.09 6.54
C ALA A 162 0.51 19.36 7.86
N GLN A 163 -0.58 19.76 8.50
CA GLN A 163 -1.10 19.04 9.67
C GLN A 163 -1.63 17.66 9.25
N ILE A 164 -2.48 17.58 8.22
CA ILE A 164 -3.04 16.35 7.68
C ILE A 164 -1.92 15.38 7.25
N VAL A 165 -0.90 15.87 6.52
CA VAL A 165 0.23 15.04 6.07
C VAL A 165 0.94 14.34 7.23
N ARG A 166 1.08 15.04 8.37
CA ARG A 166 1.70 14.45 9.58
C ARG A 166 0.79 13.47 10.30
N GLU A 167 -0.49 13.82 10.46
CA GLU A 167 -1.48 13.02 11.20
C GLU A 167 -1.81 11.71 10.45
N ASP A 168 -2.03 11.80 9.15
CA ASP A 168 -2.50 10.68 8.31
C ASP A 168 -1.38 9.94 7.58
N LYS A 169 -0.12 10.31 7.76
CA LYS A 169 1.04 9.71 7.08
C LYS A 169 0.87 9.70 5.55
N VAL A 170 0.43 10.81 5.01
CA VAL A 170 0.24 11.00 3.57
C VAL A 170 1.58 10.91 2.84
N SER A 171 1.65 10.12 1.77
CA SER A 171 2.86 9.92 0.97
C SER A 171 2.90 10.74 -0.33
N HIS A 172 1.73 11.14 -0.86
CA HIS A 172 1.60 11.91 -2.09
C HIS A 172 0.59 13.05 -1.92
N ILE A 173 0.81 14.15 -2.62
CA ILE A 173 -0.05 15.33 -2.58
C ILE A 173 -0.39 15.75 -4.01
N ILE A 174 -1.67 15.83 -4.33
CA ILE A 174 -2.14 16.34 -5.61
C ILE A 174 -2.73 17.73 -5.41
N LEU A 175 -2.16 18.74 -6.07
CA LEU A 175 -2.71 20.09 -6.09
C LEU A 175 -3.49 20.33 -7.39
N ALA A 176 -4.74 20.72 -7.25
CA ALA A 176 -5.58 21.16 -8.35
C ALA A 176 -6.14 22.56 -8.05
N GLY A 177 -6.09 23.44 -9.03
CA GLY A 177 -6.55 24.80 -8.83
C GLY A 177 -6.42 25.64 -10.09
N ASP A 178 -6.83 26.90 -9.98
CA ASP A 178 -6.66 27.85 -11.06
C ASP A 178 -5.20 28.33 -11.21
N GLN A 179 -4.92 29.04 -12.29
CA GLN A 179 -3.59 29.54 -12.60
C GLN A 179 -3.06 30.58 -11.59
N VAL A 180 -3.93 31.15 -10.76
CA VAL A 180 -3.56 32.16 -9.75
C VAL A 180 -3.19 31.50 -8.44
N VAL A 181 -3.96 30.50 -8.00
CA VAL A 181 -3.78 29.88 -6.67
C VAL A 181 -2.62 28.88 -6.63
N ILE A 182 -2.41 28.10 -7.69
CA ILE A 182 -1.35 27.06 -7.70
C ILE A 182 0.05 27.62 -7.41
N PRO A 183 0.51 28.73 -8.02
CA PRO A 183 1.80 29.33 -7.66
C PRO A 183 1.87 29.76 -6.21
N LEU A 184 0.77 30.32 -5.66
CA LEU A 184 0.71 30.78 -4.26
C LEU A 184 0.81 29.60 -3.28
N LEU A 185 0.11 28.49 -3.57
CA LEU A 185 0.21 27.28 -2.75
C LEU A 185 1.63 26.72 -2.78
N ARG A 186 2.26 26.65 -3.98
CA ARG A 186 3.64 26.15 -4.11
C ARG A 186 4.65 27.00 -3.34
N GLU A 187 4.48 28.33 -3.31
CA GLU A 187 5.35 29.25 -2.57
C GLU A 187 5.29 29.03 -1.05
N GLN A 188 4.15 28.55 -0.53
CA GLN A 188 3.94 28.30 0.89
C GLN A 188 4.29 26.86 1.33
N LEU A 189 4.63 25.96 0.39
CA LEU A 189 4.94 24.56 0.70
C LEU A 189 6.21 24.42 1.52
N PRO A 190 6.18 23.68 2.64
CA PRO A 190 7.39 23.25 3.34
C PRO A 190 8.30 22.44 2.41
N GLN A 191 9.62 22.62 2.56
CA GLN A 191 10.63 21.95 1.72
C GLN A 191 10.49 20.44 1.70
N GLU A 192 10.12 19.84 2.82
CA GLU A 192 9.88 18.41 2.99
C GLU A 192 8.69 17.87 2.19
N MET A 193 7.70 18.73 1.91
CA MET A 193 6.51 18.34 1.14
C MET A 193 6.68 18.54 -0.37
N VAL A 194 7.64 19.33 -0.82
CA VAL A 194 7.84 19.63 -2.25
C VAL A 194 8.00 18.38 -3.10
N PRO A 195 8.79 17.35 -2.71
CA PRO A 195 8.94 16.13 -3.49
C PRO A 195 7.66 15.29 -3.59
N MET A 196 6.69 15.49 -2.68
CA MET A 196 5.45 14.74 -2.62
C MET A 196 4.36 15.33 -3.52
N VAL A 197 4.58 16.54 -4.07
CA VAL A 197 3.54 17.34 -4.72
C VAL A 197 3.54 17.17 -6.22
N GLU A 198 2.39 16.79 -6.75
CA GLU A 198 2.07 16.84 -8.18
C GLU A 198 0.92 17.81 -8.44
N VAL A 199 0.96 18.51 -9.59
CA VAL A 199 -0.12 19.40 -10.01
C VAL A 199 -0.92 18.77 -11.12
N MET A 200 -2.22 18.78 -10.94
CA MET A 200 -3.19 18.20 -11.87
C MET A 200 -4.30 19.18 -12.20
N LYS A 201 -4.88 19.06 -13.38
CA LYS A 201 -6.10 19.81 -13.73
C LYS A 201 -7.32 18.99 -13.35
N LEU A 202 -8.11 19.52 -12.40
CA LEU A 202 -9.38 18.94 -11.99
C LEU A 202 -10.45 20.03 -12.00
N ASP A 203 -11.71 19.63 -12.17
CA ASP A 203 -12.84 20.52 -11.90
C ASP A 203 -12.94 20.76 -10.39
N LEU A 204 -12.90 22.02 -9.97
CA LEU A 204 -12.96 22.42 -8.57
C LEU A 204 -14.29 22.05 -7.89
N HIS A 205 -15.32 21.77 -8.67
CA HIS A 205 -16.64 21.34 -8.20
C HIS A 205 -16.89 19.84 -8.38
N ALA A 206 -15.87 19.08 -8.80
CA ALA A 206 -15.97 17.63 -8.97
C ALA A 206 -16.45 16.94 -7.68
N SER A 207 -17.18 15.85 -7.83
CA SER A 207 -17.58 15.02 -6.71
C SER A 207 -16.35 14.34 -6.10
N GLU A 208 -16.45 13.91 -4.85
CA GLU A 208 -15.37 13.17 -4.17
C GLU A 208 -14.96 11.92 -4.97
N GLN A 209 -15.94 11.21 -5.54
CA GLN A 209 -15.69 10.02 -6.35
C GLN A 209 -14.97 10.34 -7.67
N ASP A 210 -15.29 11.46 -8.32
CA ASP A 210 -14.61 11.89 -9.54
C ASP A 210 -13.16 12.30 -9.23
N VAL A 211 -12.93 13.00 -8.10
CA VAL A 211 -11.60 13.36 -7.63
C VAL A 211 -10.79 12.09 -7.35
N LEU A 212 -11.34 11.15 -6.59
CA LEU A 212 -10.69 9.87 -6.28
C LEU A 212 -10.29 9.15 -7.58
N THR A 213 -11.24 8.96 -8.51
CA THR A 213 -10.99 8.22 -9.75
C THR A 213 -9.89 8.87 -10.58
N ALA A 214 -9.94 10.19 -10.77
CA ALA A 214 -8.97 10.92 -11.58
C ALA A 214 -7.57 10.94 -10.93
N THR A 215 -7.49 11.15 -9.61
CA THR A 215 -6.23 11.23 -8.89
C THR A 215 -5.57 9.86 -8.75
N LEU A 216 -6.33 8.81 -8.50
CA LEU A 216 -5.82 7.44 -8.42
C LEU A 216 -5.25 6.99 -9.77
N ALA A 217 -5.97 7.23 -10.88
CA ALA A 217 -5.48 6.92 -12.22
C ALA A 217 -4.15 7.63 -12.53
N LYS A 218 -4.01 8.89 -12.08
CA LYS A 218 -2.78 9.65 -12.26
C LYS A 218 -1.60 9.09 -11.45
N LEU A 219 -1.84 8.71 -10.19
CA LEU A 219 -0.82 8.07 -9.36
C LEU A 219 -0.37 6.74 -9.96
N GLN A 220 -1.30 5.91 -10.41
CA GLN A 220 -0.98 4.62 -11.05
C GLN A 220 -0.16 4.79 -12.35
N GLU A 221 -0.49 5.79 -13.18
CA GLU A 221 0.30 6.11 -14.37
C GLU A 221 1.74 6.50 -14.01
N GLN A 222 1.90 7.31 -12.96
CA GLN A 222 3.20 7.75 -12.48
C GLN A 222 4.02 6.58 -11.90
N GLU A 223 3.38 5.74 -11.09
CA GLU A 223 4.01 4.54 -10.54
C GLU A 223 4.49 3.59 -11.61
N ALA A 224 3.67 3.33 -12.64
CA ALA A 224 4.06 2.47 -13.77
C ALA A 224 5.31 3.00 -14.49
N ARG A 225 5.40 4.32 -14.71
CA ARG A 225 6.59 4.93 -15.33
C ARG A 225 7.80 4.83 -14.41
N THR A 226 7.63 5.15 -13.13
CA THR A 226 8.69 5.08 -12.12
C THR A 226 9.18 3.63 -11.95
N ALA A 227 8.28 2.65 -11.99
CA ALA A 227 8.60 1.23 -11.93
C ALA A 227 9.50 0.81 -13.09
N ALA A 228 9.19 1.20 -14.33
CA ALA A 228 10.02 0.90 -15.49
C ALA A 228 11.42 1.53 -15.36
N GLU A 229 11.51 2.79 -14.94
CA GLU A 229 12.79 3.48 -14.71
C GLU A 229 13.61 2.81 -13.58
N LYS A 230 12.95 2.35 -12.51
CA LYS A 230 13.58 1.61 -11.41
C LYS A 230 14.15 0.27 -11.89
N VAL A 231 13.37 -0.50 -12.66
CA VAL A 231 13.82 -1.78 -13.20
C VAL A 231 15.02 -1.59 -14.14
N ASP A 232 14.98 -0.61 -15.02
CA ASP A 232 16.11 -0.30 -15.90
C ASP A 232 17.37 0.07 -15.12
N ARG A 233 17.25 0.90 -14.09
CA ARG A 233 18.37 1.27 -13.21
C ARG A 233 18.91 0.04 -12.46
N LEU A 234 18.04 -0.82 -11.94
CA LEU A 234 18.42 -2.05 -11.27
C LEU A 234 19.20 -2.96 -12.21
N MET A 235 18.71 -3.17 -13.44
CA MET A 235 19.39 -4.01 -14.43
C MET A 235 20.75 -3.45 -14.87
N GLN A 236 20.91 -2.13 -14.92
CA GLN A 236 22.22 -1.49 -15.16
C GLN A 236 23.19 -1.78 -14.00
N GLN A 237 22.74 -1.62 -12.75
CA GLN A 237 23.52 -1.93 -11.56
C GLN A 237 23.93 -3.40 -11.53
N TYR A 238 22.99 -4.31 -11.79
CA TYR A 238 23.27 -5.75 -11.81
C TYR A 238 24.34 -6.11 -12.87
N ARG A 239 24.19 -5.64 -14.10
CA ARG A 239 25.16 -5.86 -15.19
C ARG A 239 26.54 -5.27 -14.89
N ALA A 240 26.58 -4.16 -14.16
CA ALA A 240 27.82 -3.51 -13.70
C ALA A 240 28.41 -4.19 -12.46
N ARG A 241 27.82 -5.28 -11.93
CA ARG A 241 28.17 -5.93 -10.65
C ARG A 241 28.16 -4.94 -9.47
N GLY A 242 27.25 -3.96 -9.53
CA GLY A 242 27.03 -2.97 -8.50
C GLY A 242 26.11 -3.50 -7.38
N LEU A 243 25.37 -2.57 -6.77
CA LEU A 243 24.50 -2.85 -5.63
C LEU A 243 23.10 -3.31 -6.10
N ALA A 244 23.03 -4.45 -6.79
CA ALA A 244 21.79 -5.08 -7.19
C ALA A 244 21.93 -6.60 -7.28
N VAL A 245 20.84 -7.31 -6.97
CA VAL A 245 20.67 -8.75 -7.15
C VAL A 245 19.37 -9.03 -7.90
N VAL A 246 19.31 -10.15 -8.61
CA VAL A 246 18.15 -10.56 -9.40
C VAL A 246 17.81 -12.02 -9.14
N GLY A 247 16.52 -12.34 -9.22
CA GLY A 247 16.02 -13.68 -9.01
C GLY A 247 15.70 -13.99 -7.55
N PRO A 248 14.81 -14.98 -7.32
CA PRO A 248 14.30 -15.28 -5.98
C PRO A 248 15.38 -15.69 -4.99
N GLN A 249 16.34 -16.55 -5.40
CA GLN A 249 17.34 -17.10 -4.52
C GLN A 249 18.32 -16.04 -4.02
N GLU A 250 18.98 -15.28 -4.92
CA GLU A 250 19.94 -14.26 -4.53
C GLU A 250 19.27 -13.14 -3.71
N THR A 251 18.02 -12.82 -4.02
CA THR A 251 17.24 -11.81 -3.28
C THR A 251 16.91 -12.28 -1.86
N LEU A 252 16.53 -13.55 -1.67
CA LEU A 252 16.28 -14.11 -0.34
C LEU A 252 17.53 -14.18 0.52
N GLU A 253 18.66 -14.59 -0.06
CA GLU A 253 19.96 -14.58 0.62
C GLU A 253 20.33 -13.16 1.06
N ALA A 254 20.20 -12.17 0.18
CA ALA A 254 20.45 -10.78 0.50
C ALA A 254 19.51 -10.23 1.58
N LEU A 255 18.23 -10.62 1.57
CA LEU A 255 17.26 -10.27 2.61
C LEU A 255 17.62 -10.93 3.96
N ALA A 256 18.01 -12.19 3.96
CA ALA A 256 18.43 -12.89 5.17
C ALA A 256 19.65 -12.21 5.83
N ASN A 257 20.57 -11.70 5.01
CA ASN A 257 21.75 -10.95 5.46
C ASN A 257 21.49 -9.47 5.79
N GLY A 258 20.24 -8.97 5.61
CA GLY A 258 19.90 -7.57 5.87
C GLY A 258 20.51 -6.56 4.87
N GLN A 259 20.96 -7.05 3.71
CA GLN A 259 21.64 -6.25 2.68
C GLN A 259 20.69 -5.44 1.80
N VAL A 260 19.39 -5.77 1.79
CA VAL A 260 18.43 -5.17 0.87
C VAL A 260 17.99 -3.78 1.36
N GLU A 261 18.05 -2.81 0.46
CA GLU A 261 17.48 -1.47 0.62
C GLU A 261 16.05 -1.42 0.09
N GLU A 262 15.85 -1.87 -1.16
CA GLU A 262 14.56 -1.88 -1.83
C GLU A 262 14.38 -3.21 -2.57
N LEU A 263 13.27 -3.89 -2.27
CA LEU A 263 12.82 -5.10 -2.94
C LEU A 263 11.85 -4.74 -4.07
N LEU A 264 12.14 -5.14 -5.30
CA LEU A 264 11.21 -5.08 -6.43
C LEU A 264 10.60 -6.46 -6.64
N ILE A 265 9.28 -6.57 -6.59
CA ILE A 265 8.57 -7.83 -6.71
C ILE A 265 7.40 -7.71 -7.69
N SER A 266 7.26 -8.66 -8.61
CA SER A 266 6.15 -8.70 -9.56
C SER A 266 4.81 -8.87 -8.85
N GLY A 267 3.81 -8.07 -9.18
CA GLY A 267 2.45 -8.22 -8.69
C GLY A 267 1.79 -9.55 -9.07
N ALA A 268 2.30 -10.23 -10.10
CA ALA A 268 1.85 -11.54 -10.58
C ALA A 268 2.77 -12.69 -10.15
N LEU A 269 3.72 -12.49 -9.23
CA LEU A 269 4.74 -13.49 -8.90
C LEU A 269 4.14 -14.83 -8.46
N GLU A 270 3.05 -14.81 -7.69
CA GLU A 270 2.40 -16.03 -7.18
C GLU A 270 1.75 -16.86 -8.30
N GLU A 271 1.30 -16.21 -9.37
CA GLU A 271 0.58 -16.85 -10.49
C GLU A 271 1.52 -17.38 -11.57
N THR A 272 2.67 -16.74 -11.78
CA THR A 272 3.56 -16.96 -12.92
C THR A 272 4.73 -17.91 -12.64
N HIS A 273 5.15 -18.06 -11.39
CA HIS A 273 6.37 -18.80 -11.06
C HIS A 273 6.12 -19.87 -9.98
N PRO A 274 6.23 -21.17 -10.33
CA PRO A 274 6.26 -22.23 -9.33
C PRO A 274 7.48 -22.05 -8.42
N GLN A 275 7.32 -22.36 -7.14
CA GLN A 275 8.39 -22.25 -6.16
C GLN A 275 9.54 -23.23 -6.48
N PRO A 276 10.78 -22.78 -6.63
CA PRO A 276 11.91 -23.67 -6.74
C PRO A 276 12.07 -24.47 -5.43
N GLU A 277 12.24 -25.80 -5.53
CA GLU A 277 12.47 -26.67 -4.36
C GLU A 277 13.67 -26.22 -3.51
N GLU A 278 14.71 -25.67 -4.15
CA GLU A 278 15.90 -25.15 -3.49
C GLU A 278 15.62 -23.93 -2.59
N VAL A 279 14.65 -23.09 -2.95
CA VAL A 279 14.24 -21.93 -2.14
C VAL A 279 13.55 -22.37 -0.86
N GLN A 280 12.83 -23.48 -0.89
CA GLN A 280 12.20 -24.05 0.30
C GLN A 280 13.24 -24.55 1.31
N ALA A 281 14.37 -25.09 0.85
CA ALA A 281 15.46 -25.56 1.71
C ALA A 281 16.17 -24.42 2.46
N ILE A 282 16.32 -23.25 1.81
CA ILE A 282 16.96 -22.05 2.43
C ILE A 282 16.07 -21.44 3.52
N LEU A 283 14.77 -21.62 3.40
CA LEU A 283 13.77 -20.98 4.25
C LEU A 283 13.28 -21.84 5.42
N ALA A 284 13.65 -23.13 5.44
CA ALA A 284 13.37 -23.98 6.58
C ALA A 284 14.12 -23.43 7.79
N PRO A 285 13.43 -22.99 8.88
CA PRO A 285 14.13 -22.72 10.10
C PRO A 285 14.82 -24.03 10.54
N GLU A 286 16.09 -23.96 10.92
CA GLU A 286 16.72 -25.05 11.66
C GLU A 286 15.95 -25.24 12.97
N ILE A 287 14.91 -26.05 12.95
CA ILE A 287 14.25 -26.54 14.16
C ILE A 287 15.24 -27.57 14.72
N PRO A 288 15.80 -27.34 15.91
CA PRO A 288 16.67 -28.36 16.53
C PRO A 288 15.85 -29.65 16.67
N ASP A 289 16.39 -30.75 16.15
CA ASP A 289 15.83 -32.09 16.24
C ASP A 289 15.43 -32.38 17.69
N SER A 290 14.15 -32.28 18.00
CA SER A 290 13.58 -32.89 19.19
C SER A 290 13.47 -34.39 18.89
N GLU A 291 14.43 -35.15 19.39
CA GLU A 291 14.43 -36.61 19.32
C GLU A 291 13.05 -37.17 19.78
N GLY A 292 12.34 -37.82 18.89
CA GLY A 292 11.26 -38.74 19.25
C GLY A 292 9.82 -38.36 18.83
N GLY A 293 9.59 -37.77 17.67
CA GLY A 293 8.26 -37.55 17.11
C GLY A 293 8.05 -38.35 15.83
N THR A 294 7.01 -39.19 15.77
CA THR A 294 6.40 -39.73 14.53
C THR A 294 6.40 -38.64 13.46
N LYS A 295 6.75 -38.97 12.22
CA LYS A 295 6.68 -38.10 11.04
C LYS A 295 5.32 -37.35 10.99
N SER A 296 5.25 -36.22 11.65
CA SER A 296 4.24 -35.20 11.42
C SER A 296 4.55 -34.62 10.05
N GLU A 297 3.54 -34.61 9.18
CA GLU A 297 3.66 -33.90 7.88
C GLU A 297 4.13 -32.48 8.20
N GLU A 298 5.21 -32.06 7.56
CA GLU A 298 5.85 -30.76 7.79
C GLU A 298 4.81 -29.65 7.62
N PRO A 299 4.78 -28.66 8.52
CA PRO A 299 3.85 -27.53 8.38
C PRO A 299 4.07 -26.88 7.01
N ARG A 300 3.00 -26.61 6.28
CA ARG A 300 3.09 -25.94 4.98
C ARG A 300 3.85 -24.65 5.13
N GLN A 301 4.97 -24.57 4.44
CA GLN A 301 5.81 -23.38 4.45
C GLN A 301 5.09 -22.25 3.71
N ALA A 302 5.32 -21.00 4.14
CA ALA A 302 4.81 -19.83 3.47
C ALA A 302 5.30 -19.75 2.02
N SER A 303 4.52 -19.11 1.17
CA SER A 303 4.89 -18.92 -0.25
C SER A 303 6.14 -18.04 -0.37
N VAL A 304 6.90 -18.20 -1.46
CA VAL A 304 8.10 -17.36 -1.72
C VAL A 304 7.75 -15.86 -1.69
N PRO A 305 6.65 -15.39 -2.31
CA PRO A 305 6.23 -14.00 -2.20
C PRO A 305 6.04 -13.51 -0.76
N ASP A 306 5.42 -14.32 0.09
CA ASP A 306 5.23 -13.95 1.50
C ASP A 306 6.52 -13.86 2.27
N LEU A 307 7.42 -14.81 2.04
CA LEU A 307 8.72 -14.82 2.68
C LEU A 307 9.55 -13.60 2.29
N LEU A 308 9.54 -13.24 1.00
CA LEU A 308 10.19 -12.02 0.50
C LEU A 308 9.64 -10.78 1.18
N VAL A 309 8.31 -10.61 1.21
CA VAL A 309 7.65 -9.45 1.83
C VAL A 309 7.90 -9.42 3.35
N THR A 310 7.75 -10.56 4.01
CA THR A 310 7.95 -10.66 5.48
C THR A 310 9.40 -10.33 5.84
N LYS A 311 10.39 -10.91 5.14
CA LYS A 311 11.81 -10.62 5.36
C LYS A 311 12.17 -9.17 5.07
N ALA A 312 11.63 -8.59 3.99
CA ALA A 312 11.82 -7.19 3.68
C ALA A 312 11.31 -6.28 4.80
N LYS A 313 10.11 -6.52 5.32
CA LYS A 313 9.56 -5.77 6.45
C LYS A 313 10.39 -5.96 7.74
N GLN A 314 10.84 -7.17 8.04
CA GLN A 314 11.71 -7.45 9.22
C GLN A 314 13.04 -6.72 9.15
N THR A 315 13.63 -6.58 7.96
CA THR A 315 14.91 -5.90 7.74
C THR A 315 14.76 -4.41 7.42
N SER A 316 13.54 -3.85 7.51
CA SER A 316 13.23 -2.47 7.15
C SER A 316 13.62 -2.12 5.72
N ALA A 317 13.52 -3.09 4.80
CA ALA A 317 13.64 -2.84 3.38
C ALA A 317 12.31 -2.30 2.82
N THR A 318 12.39 -1.37 1.88
CA THR A 318 11.23 -0.90 1.14
C THR A 318 10.77 -2.01 0.19
N VAL A 319 9.46 -2.22 0.07
CA VAL A 319 8.90 -3.17 -0.90
C VAL A 319 8.20 -2.37 -1.98
N THR A 320 8.52 -2.62 -3.25
CA THR A 320 7.88 -2.00 -4.41
C THR A 320 7.32 -3.10 -5.31
N PHE A 321 6.01 -3.07 -5.54
CA PHE A 321 5.34 -3.99 -6.45
C PHE A 321 5.39 -3.46 -7.88
N ILE A 322 5.82 -4.31 -8.81
CA ILE A 322 5.85 -4.01 -10.24
C ILE A 322 4.63 -4.66 -10.87
N GLU A 323 3.61 -3.86 -11.15
CA GLU A 323 2.35 -4.35 -11.68
C GLU A 323 2.47 -4.90 -13.11
N ASP A 324 3.34 -4.28 -13.94
CA ASP A 324 3.72 -4.87 -15.22
C ASP A 324 4.73 -6.01 -15.03
N GLY A 325 4.21 -7.21 -14.84
CA GLY A 325 5.02 -8.41 -14.61
C GLY A 325 6.04 -8.70 -15.71
N SER A 326 5.82 -8.21 -16.93
CA SER A 326 6.74 -8.40 -18.05
C SER A 326 8.12 -7.79 -17.82
N LEU A 327 8.21 -6.74 -17.00
CA LEU A 327 9.45 -6.05 -16.65
C LEU A 327 10.41 -6.92 -15.84
N LEU A 328 9.88 -7.85 -15.03
CA LEU A 328 10.68 -8.72 -14.15
C LEU A 328 10.64 -10.19 -14.59
N GLU A 329 9.86 -10.56 -15.61
CA GLU A 329 9.66 -11.94 -16.03
C GLU A 329 10.99 -12.66 -16.34
N SER A 330 11.87 -11.98 -17.07
CA SER A 330 13.17 -12.56 -17.49
C SER A 330 14.14 -12.86 -16.34
N ILE A 331 13.87 -12.34 -15.14
CA ILE A 331 14.71 -12.47 -13.95
C ILE A 331 13.99 -13.17 -12.79
N GLY A 332 12.89 -13.89 -13.09
CA GLY A 332 12.17 -14.67 -12.10
C GLY A 332 11.21 -13.88 -11.23
N GLY A 333 10.79 -12.69 -11.68
CA GLY A 333 9.74 -11.88 -11.04
C GLY A 333 10.16 -11.12 -9.80
N VAL A 334 11.46 -11.16 -9.41
CA VAL A 334 11.97 -10.48 -8.21
C VAL A 334 13.40 -10.00 -8.39
N ALA A 335 13.71 -8.88 -7.78
CA ALA A 335 15.05 -8.29 -7.73
C ALA A 335 15.17 -7.33 -6.55
N ALA A 336 16.39 -6.93 -6.17
CA ALA A 336 16.58 -5.96 -5.10
C ALA A 336 17.77 -5.02 -5.35
N PHE A 337 17.63 -3.79 -4.88
CA PHE A 337 18.74 -2.91 -4.61
C PHE A 337 19.34 -3.21 -3.24
N LEU A 338 20.67 -3.17 -3.16
CA LEU A 338 21.41 -3.46 -1.95
C LEU A 338 21.92 -2.17 -1.29
N ARG A 339 22.00 -2.17 0.04
CA ARG A 339 22.66 -1.11 0.82
C ARG A 339 24.18 -1.25 0.71
N TRP A 340 24.66 -2.48 0.68
CA TRP A 340 26.07 -2.85 0.61
C TRP A 340 26.23 -4.26 0.02
N ARG A 341 27.40 -4.56 -0.47
CA ARG A 341 27.78 -5.86 -1.00
C ARG A 341 29.08 -6.30 -0.34
N GLU A 342 29.18 -7.57 0.06
CA GLU A 342 30.43 -8.17 0.52
C GLU A 342 31.44 -8.39 -0.61
#